data_74af40f4604046c66b9637b66338e9c2
#
_entry.id   74af40f4604046c66b9637b66338e9c2
#
_cell.length_a   1.000
_cell.length_b   1.000
_cell.length_c   1.000
_cell.angle_alpha   90.00
_cell.angle_beta   90.00
_cell.angle_gamma   90.00
#
_symmetry.space_group_name_H-M   'P 1'
#
loop_
_entity.id
_entity.type
_entity.pdbx_description
1 polymer ?
#
loop_
_entity_poly.entity_id
_entity_poly.type
_entity_poly.pdbx_seq_one_letter_code
_entity_poly.pdbx_strand_id
1 'polypeptide(L)'
;TLLQSSAASDVYKRQGRVRGAIKLSYNPNNAERDRLYRARVNPVVNFSGQGVTLFGDKTALTKPSAFDRINVRRLFLLLEKAIATAAKFQLFEFNDEFTRAQFRNLVEPFLRDIQGRRGISDFSVVADATNNTGEVIDRNEFVADIFVKPNRSINFISLNFIATRTGVAFTEVGG
;
A
#
# COMPACT_ATOMS: atom_id res chain seq x y z
N THR A 1 1.75 17.97 9.02
CA THR A 1 0.42 17.33 8.79
C THR A 1 0.52 16.14 7.81
N LEU A 2 1.56 16.07 6.96
CA LEU A 2 1.86 14.92 6.08
C LEU A 2 2.33 13.68 6.86
N LEU A 3 2.86 13.86 8.06
CA LEU A 3 3.31 12.78 8.94
C LEU A 3 2.18 11.90 9.49
N GLN A 4 0.94 12.39 9.53
CA GLN A 4 -0.21 11.62 10.02
C GLN A 4 -0.78 10.65 8.99
N SER A 5 -0.47 10.79 7.71
CA SER A 5 -1.00 9.88 6.68
C SER A 5 -0.15 8.62 6.48
N SER A 6 1.11 8.60 6.96
CA SER A 6 1.87 7.35 7.10
C SER A 6 1.22 6.39 8.10
N ALA A 7 0.40 6.92 9.01
CA ALA A 7 -0.51 6.16 9.85
C ALA A 7 -1.55 5.35 9.06
N ALA A 8 -1.75 5.62 7.77
CA ALA A 8 -2.66 4.79 6.97
C ALA A 8 -2.13 3.36 6.78
N SER A 9 -0.81 3.17 6.68
CA SER A 9 -0.20 1.84 6.71
C SER A 9 -0.19 1.26 8.13
N ASP A 10 -0.05 2.11 9.16
CA ASP A 10 -0.09 1.69 10.56
C ASP A 10 -1.50 1.36 11.06
N VAL A 11 -2.52 2.03 10.53
CA VAL A 11 -3.94 1.72 10.81
C VAL A 11 -4.30 0.32 10.32
N TYR A 12 -3.67 -0.15 9.22
CA TYR A 12 -3.90 -1.49 8.69
C TYR A 12 -2.94 -2.56 9.19
N LYS A 13 -1.80 -2.19 9.75
CA LYS A 13 -0.91 -3.15 10.45
C LYS A 13 -1.47 -3.59 11.81
N ARG A 14 -2.34 -2.80 12.42
CA ARG A 14 -3.08 -3.18 13.60
C ARG A 14 -4.52 -3.34 13.16
N GLN A 15 -5.08 -4.55 13.26
CA GLN A 15 -6.51 -4.83 13.10
C GLN A 15 -7.30 -3.62 13.56
N GLY A 16 -8.03 -2.98 12.65
CA GLY A 16 -8.61 -1.65 12.86
C GLY A 16 -9.62 -1.62 14.00
N ARG A 17 -9.14 -1.51 15.24
CA ARG A 17 -9.99 -1.47 16.42
C ARG A 17 -10.88 -0.23 16.38
N VAL A 18 -12.17 -0.45 16.44
CA VAL A 18 -13.17 0.63 16.47
C VAL A 18 -13.25 1.18 17.90
N ARG A 19 -12.73 2.38 18.09
CA ARG A 19 -12.77 3.05 19.40
C ARG A 19 -14.20 3.51 19.72
N GLY A 20 -14.63 3.34 20.98
CA GLY A 20 -15.94 3.79 21.44
C GLY A 20 -17.11 2.86 21.07
N ALA A 21 -16.87 1.79 20.32
CA ALA A 21 -17.90 0.80 20.07
C ALA A 21 -18.03 -0.15 21.26
N ILE A 22 -19.22 -0.19 21.89
CA ILE A 22 -19.51 -1.03 23.05
C ILE A 22 -20.06 -2.38 22.62
N LYS A 23 -20.94 -2.39 21.61
CA LYS A 23 -21.67 -3.59 21.15
C LYS A 23 -21.94 -3.49 19.65
N LEU A 24 -21.95 -4.64 18.99
CA LEU A 24 -22.49 -4.78 17.63
C LEU A 24 -23.95 -5.26 17.72
N SER A 25 -24.81 -4.76 16.83
CA SER A 25 -26.17 -5.27 16.67
C SER A 25 -26.16 -6.71 16.16
N TYR A 26 -25.16 -7.05 15.36
CA TYR A 26 -24.94 -8.38 14.80
C TYR A 26 -23.44 -8.68 14.74
N ASN A 27 -23.04 -9.86 15.23
CA ASN A 27 -21.65 -10.32 15.18
C ASN A 27 -21.57 -11.56 14.28
N PRO A 28 -21.03 -11.45 13.05
CA PRO A 28 -21.01 -12.55 12.09
C PRO A 28 -20.11 -13.69 12.57
N ASN A 29 -20.57 -14.92 12.39
CA ASN A 29 -19.77 -16.12 12.65
C ASN A 29 -18.69 -16.32 11.55
N ASN A 30 -17.84 -17.35 11.68
CA ASN A 30 -16.74 -17.60 10.75
C ASN A 30 -17.23 -17.79 9.30
N ALA A 31 -18.28 -18.62 9.10
CA ALA A 31 -18.79 -18.89 7.77
C ALA A 31 -19.43 -17.64 7.12
N GLU A 32 -20.11 -16.83 7.91
CA GLU A 32 -20.70 -15.57 7.45
C GLU A 32 -19.62 -14.55 7.10
N ARG A 33 -18.56 -14.46 7.91
CA ARG A 33 -17.41 -13.62 7.60
C ARG A 33 -16.75 -14.01 6.28
N ASP A 34 -16.59 -15.31 6.03
CA ASP A 34 -16.01 -15.80 4.78
C ASP A 34 -16.90 -15.46 3.58
N ARG A 35 -18.23 -15.58 3.74
CA ARG A 35 -19.19 -15.16 2.69
C ARG A 35 -19.10 -13.67 2.42
N LEU A 36 -19.12 -12.82 3.46
CA LEU A 36 -18.97 -11.38 3.35
C LEU A 36 -17.64 -11.00 2.69
N TYR A 37 -16.55 -11.64 3.11
CA TYR A 37 -15.23 -11.37 2.56
C TYR A 37 -15.10 -11.80 1.09
N ARG A 38 -15.74 -12.91 0.68
CA ARG A 38 -15.83 -13.28 -0.74
C ARG A 38 -16.65 -12.27 -1.54
N ALA A 39 -17.70 -11.74 -0.96
CA ALA A 39 -18.52 -10.68 -1.54
C ALA A 39 -17.87 -9.28 -1.47
N ARG A 40 -16.58 -9.19 -1.07
CA ARG A 40 -15.80 -7.95 -0.92
C ARG A 40 -16.34 -6.96 0.12
N VAL A 41 -17.07 -7.47 1.08
CA VAL A 41 -17.49 -6.72 2.27
C VAL A 41 -16.49 -6.97 3.39
N ASN A 42 -15.96 -5.91 3.97
CA ASN A 42 -15.06 -5.99 5.12
C ASN A 42 -15.92 -5.97 6.39
N PRO A 43 -16.09 -7.09 7.10
CA PRO A 43 -16.97 -7.15 8.25
C PRO A 43 -16.35 -6.43 9.46
N VAL A 44 -17.22 -5.84 10.28
CA VAL A 44 -16.87 -5.42 11.63
C VAL A 44 -17.26 -6.55 12.58
N VAL A 45 -16.31 -7.00 13.38
CA VAL A 45 -16.45 -8.20 14.23
C VAL A 45 -16.05 -7.87 15.66
N ASN A 46 -16.73 -8.45 16.61
CA ASN A 46 -16.33 -8.41 18.01
C ASN A 46 -15.65 -9.73 18.39
N PHE A 47 -14.34 -9.67 18.60
CA PHE A 47 -13.56 -10.81 19.10
C PHE A 47 -13.46 -10.76 20.63
N SER A 48 -13.69 -11.90 21.27
CA SER A 48 -13.51 -12.03 22.72
C SER A 48 -12.10 -11.61 23.14
N GLY A 49 -12.00 -10.65 24.06
CA GLY A 49 -10.73 -10.11 24.56
C GLY A 49 -10.07 -9.05 23.68
N GLN A 50 -10.50 -8.86 22.41
CA GLN A 50 -9.92 -7.86 21.50
C GLN A 50 -10.86 -6.67 21.24
N GLY A 51 -12.17 -6.86 21.45
CA GLY A 51 -13.18 -5.86 21.20
C GLY A 51 -13.60 -5.75 19.73
N VAL A 52 -14.30 -4.68 19.40
CA VAL A 52 -14.85 -4.45 18.06
C VAL A 52 -13.74 -4.04 17.09
N THR A 53 -13.57 -4.81 16.01
CA THR A 53 -12.52 -4.60 15.01
C THR A 53 -13.07 -4.69 13.59
N LEU A 54 -12.51 -3.88 12.70
CA LEU A 54 -12.71 -4.04 11.26
C LEU A 54 -11.83 -5.19 10.77
N PHE A 55 -12.44 -6.22 10.22
CA PHE A 55 -11.77 -7.46 9.80
C PHE A 55 -11.86 -7.63 8.28
N GLY A 56 -10.98 -7.00 7.56
CA GLY A 56 -10.86 -7.09 6.11
C GLY A 56 -10.16 -5.88 5.50
N ASP A 57 -9.62 -6.05 4.30
CA ASP A 57 -8.81 -5.05 3.59
C ASP A 57 -9.13 -4.96 2.10
N LYS A 58 -10.25 -5.52 1.66
CA LYS A 58 -10.64 -5.52 0.25
C LYS A 58 -11.28 -4.20 -0.18
N THR A 59 -10.99 -3.79 -1.41
CA THR A 59 -11.75 -2.76 -2.13
C THR A 59 -12.93 -3.39 -2.87
N ALA A 60 -13.81 -2.57 -3.43
CA ALA A 60 -14.92 -3.05 -4.28
C ALA A 60 -14.44 -3.57 -5.66
N LEU A 61 -13.17 -3.40 -6.01
CA LEU A 61 -12.61 -3.83 -7.30
C LEU A 61 -12.65 -5.36 -7.43
N THR A 62 -13.37 -5.88 -8.41
CA THR A 62 -13.53 -7.32 -8.65
C THR A 62 -12.40 -7.94 -9.44
N LYS A 63 -11.73 -7.16 -10.32
CA LYS A 63 -10.60 -7.64 -11.12
C LYS A 63 -9.36 -7.84 -10.25
N PRO A 64 -8.58 -8.91 -10.46
CA PRO A 64 -7.30 -9.09 -9.79
C PRO A 64 -6.35 -7.93 -10.14
N SER A 65 -5.95 -7.16 -9.15
CA SER A 65 -5.07 -6.01 -9.31
C SER A 65 -4.36 -5.72 -7.98
N ALA A 66 -3.28 -4.95 -8.02
CA ALA A 66 -2.67 -4.42 -6.80
C ALA A 66 -3.63 -3.51 -6.01
N PHE A 67 -4.59 -2.88 -6.71
CA PHE A 67 -5.60 -1.98 -6.13
C PHE A 67 -6.83 -2.71 -5.54
N ASP A 68 -6.84 -4.04 -5.52
CA ASP A 68 -7.89 -4.81 -4.87
C ASP A 68 -7.81 -4.74 -3.32
N ARG A 69 -6.75 -4.12 -2.80
CA ARG A 69 -6.49 -3.91 -1.37
C ARG A 69 -6.54 -2.44 -0.99
N ILE A 70 -7.13 -2.17 0.18
CA ILE A 70 -7.31 -0.80 0.67
C ILE A 70 -5.97 -0.14 0.98
N ASN A 71 -5.00 -0.86 1.57
CA ASN A 71 -3.67 -0.32 1.87
C ASN A 71 -2.98 0.22 0.62
N VAL A 72 -3.00 -0.53 -0.47
CA VAL A 72 -2.39 -0.12 -1.74
C VAL A 72 -3.14 1.06 -2.33
N ARG A 73 -4.49 1.01 -2.37
CA ARG A 73 -5.29 2.11 -2.91
C ARG A 73 -5.06 3.42 -2.16
N ARG A 74 -5.04 3.38 -0.84
CA ARG A 74 -4.76 4.56 0.00
C ARG A 74 -3.35 5.08 -0.16
N LEU A 75 -2.36 4.19 -0.27
CA LEU A 75 -0.99 4.56 -0.56
C LEU A 75 -0.89 5.35 -1.87
N PHE A 76 -1.49 4.83 -2.95
CA PHE A 76 -1.44 5.50 -4.24
C PHE A 76 -2.14 6.86 -4.22
N LEU A 77 -3.30 6.99 -3.59
CA LEU A 77 -3.97 8.29 -3.42
C LEU A 77 -3.10 9.31 -2.69
N LEU A 78 -2.31 8.87 -1.71
CA LEU A 78 -1.35 9.72 -1.02
C LEU A 78 -0.20 10.14 -1.93
N LEU A 79 0.39 9.16 -2.65
CA LEU A 79 1.50 9.40 -3.58
C LEU A 79 1.09 10.37 -4.69
N GLU A 80 -0.03 10.09 -5.36
CA GLU A 80 -0.59 10.93 -6.42
C GLU A 80 -0.78 12.38 -5.94
N LYS A 81 -1.41 12.57 -4.78
CA LYS A 81 -1.65 13.90 -4.23
C LYS A 81 -0.37 14.64 -3.84
N ALA A 82 0.57 13.96 -3.20
CA ALA A 82 1.83 14.56 -2.77
C ALA A 82 2.70 14.97 -3.99
N ILE A 83 2.86 14.05 -4.94
CA ILE A 83 3.66 14.26 -6.13
C ILE A 83 3.02 15.32 -7.05
N ALA A 84 1.69 15.29 -7.25
CA ALA A 84 0.99 16.32 -8.01
C ALA A 84 1.15 17.71 -7.39
N THR A 85 1.20 17.80 -6.05
CA THR A 85 1.44 19.08 -5.38
C THR A 85 2.89 19.55 -5.59
N ALA A 86 3.86 18.64 -5.53
CA ALA A 86 5.26 18.94 -5.79
C ALA A 86 5.50 19.33 -7.27
N ALA A 87 4.84 18.63 -8.20
CA ALA A 87 4.94 18.91 -9.63
C ALA A 87 4.45 20.31 -10.03
N LYS A 88 3.54 20.91 -9.24
CA LYS A 88 3.06 22.29 -9.50
C LYS A 88 4.18 23.33 -9.45
N PHE A 89 5.23 23.08 -8.71
CA PHE A 89 6.39 23.99 -8.64
C PHE A 89 7.26 23.96 -9.89
N GLN A 90 7.05 22.99 -10.79
CA GLN A 90 7.73 22.89 -12.07
C GLN A 90 6.93 23.54 -13.22
N LEU A 91 5.71 24.02 -12.94
CA LEU A 91 4.92 24.73 -13.95
C LEU A 91 5.63 26.02 -14.36
N PHE A 92 5.64 26.26 -15.66
CA PHE A 92 6.28 27.42 -16.31
C PHE A 92 7.82 27.41 -16.31
N GLU A 93 8.45 26.34 -15.82
CA GLU A 93 9.89 26.10 -16.00
C GLU A 93 10.17 25.49 -17.38
N PHE A 94 11.41 25.60 -17.85
CA PHE A 94 11.81 24.98 -19.12
C PHE A 94 11.88 23.46 -19.00
N ASN A 95 11.45 22.73 -20.03
CA ASN A 95 11.60 21.28 -20.07
C ASN A 95 13.01 20.89 -20.54
N ASP A 96 13.99 21.11 -19.70
CA ASP A 96 15.39 20.75 -19.91
C ASP A 96 15.86 19.64 -18.96
N GLU A 97 17.08 19.16 -19.16
CA GLU A 97 17.67 18.11 -18.31
C GLU A 97 17.80 18.56 -16.84
N PHE A 98 18.03 19.84 -16.61
CA PHE A 98 18.16 20.39 -15.26
C PHE A 98 16.82 20.29 -14.50
N THR A 99 15.75 20.75 -15.09
CA THR A 99 14.38 20.69 -14.50
C THR A 99 13.94 19.25 -14.28
N ARG A 100 14.23 18.36 -15.24
CA ARG A 100 13.94 16.92 -15.09
C ARG A 100 14.72 16.29 -13.94
N ALA A 101 16.01 16.61 -13.80
CA ALA A 101 16.83 16.14 -12.68
C ALA A 101 16.36 16.72 -11.34
N GLN A 102 15.98 18.00 -11.31
CA GLN A 102 15.42 18.65 -10.12
C GLN A 102 14.13 17.95 -9.66
N PHE A 103 13.26 17.62 -10.59
CA PHE A 103 12.03 16.86 -10.27
C PHE A 103 12.35 15.47 -9.69
N ARG A 104 13.27 14.71 -10.31
CA ARG A 104 13.71 13.42 -9.77
C ARG A 104 14.25 13.55 -8.35
N ASN A 105 15.14 14.52 -8.13
CA ASN A 105 15.73 14.80 -6.83
C ASN A 105 14.73 15.22 -5.75
N LEU A 106 13.60 15.75 -6.14
CA LEU A 106 12.49 16.08 -5.24
C LEU A 106 11.64 14.86 -4.90
N VAL A 107 11.35 14.00 -5.87
CA VAL A 107 10.44 12.85 -5.72
C VAL A 107 11.11 11.63 -5.10
N GLU A 108 12.35 11.32 -5.50
CA GLU A 108 13.05 10.12 -5.02
C GLU A 108 13.23 10.06 -3.50
N PRO A 109 13.66 11.13 -2.78
CA PRO A 109 13.80 11.07 -1.32
C PRO A 109 12.47 10.80 -0.62
N PHE A 110 11.36 11.35 -1.16
CA PHE A 110 10.02 11.09 -0.65
C PHE A 110 9.62 9.62 -0.81
N LEU A 111 9.89 9.02 -1.98
CA LEU A 111 9.63 7.60 -2.21
C LEU A 111 10.53 6.69 -1.36
N ARG A 112 11.79 7.06 -1.13
CA ARG A 112 12.71 6.36 -0.22
C ARG A 112 12.24 6.39 1.24
N ASP A 113 11.69 7.51 1.71
CA ASP A 113 11.08 7.57 3.05
C ASP A 113 9.90 6.58 3.18
N ILE A 114 9.04 6.51 2.16
CA ILE A 114 7.93 5.57 2.12
C ILE A 114 8.42 4.12 2.04
N GLN A 115 9.49 3.85 1.31
CA GLN A 115 10.16 2.55 1.26
C GLN A 115 10.71 2.17 2.65
N GLY A 116 11.40 3.08 3.32
CA GLY A 116 11.90 2.90 4.69
C GLY A 116 10.79 2.59 5.69
N ARG A 117 9.60 3.16 5.49
CA ARG A 117 8.39 2.86 6.29
C ARG A 117 7.66 1.58 5.84
N ARG A 118 8.22 0.83 4.90
CA ARG A 118 7.67 -0.43 4.39
C ARG A 118 6.34 -0.27 3.63
N GLY A 119 6.04 0.92 3.10
CA GLY A 119 4.86 1.15 2.25
C GLY A 119 5.04 0.54 0.87
N ILE A 120 6.24 0.64 0.33
CA ILE A 120 6.64 0.10 -0.98
C ILE A 120 7.89 -0.77 -0.82
N SER A 121 8.06 -1.75 -1.72
CA SER A 121 9.27 -2.59 -1.77
C SER A 121 10.32 -2.00 -2.69
N ASP A 122 9.88 -1.36 -3.78
CA ASP A 122 10.75 -0.81 -4.80
C ASP A 122 10.04 0.30 -5.57
N PHE A 123 10.84 1.20 -6.21
CA PHE A 123 10.32 2.25 -7.06
C PHE A 123 11.34 2.65 -8.13
N SER A 124 10.85 3.25 -9.21
CA SER A 124 11.67 3.87 -10.25
C SER A 124 10.99 5.15 -10.73
N VAL A 125 11.76 6.21 -10.91
CA VAL A 125 11.30 7.49 -11.45
C VAL A 125 12.03 7.74 -12.75
N VAL A 126 11.29 7.80 -13.85
CA VAL A 126 11.80 8.09 -15.19
C VAL A 126 11.26 9.46 -15.61
N ALA A 127 12.14 10.44 -15.70
CA ALA A 127 11.87 11.76 -16.22
C ALA A 127 13.15 12.22 -16.96
N ASP A 128 13.32 11.70 -18.18
CA ASP A 128 14.50 11.93 -19.01
C ASP A 128 14.10 12.16 -20.48
N ALA A 129 15.06 12.11 -21.39
CA ALA A 129 14.80 12.31 -22.81
C ALA A 129 13.99 11.18 -23.46
N THR A 130 13.86 10.01 -22.81
CA THR A 130 13.11 8.88 -23.39
C THR A 130 11.61 9.11 -23.34
N ASN A 131 11.10 9.75 -22.26
CA ASN A 131 9.70 10.10 -22.12
C ASN A 131 9.40 11.58 -22.38
N ASN A 132 10.42 12.45 -22.50
CA ASN A 132 10.29 13.83 -22.94
C ASN A 132 10.98 14.03 -24.28
N THR A 133 10.37 13.49 -25.34
CA THR A 133 10.83 13.65 -26.73
C THR A 133 10.63 15.08 -27.23
N GLY A 134 11.25 15.44 -28.37
CA GLY A 134 11.05 16.75 -28.98
C GLY A 134 9.57 17.09 -29.18
N GLU A 135 8.75 16.13 -29.59
CA GLU A 135 7.31 16.32 -29.77
C GLU A 135 6.57 16.67 -28.47
N VAL A 136 6.99 16.08 -27.34
CA VAL A 136 6.42 16.38 -25.99
C VAL A 136 6.83 17.80 -25.58
N ILE A 137 8.08 18.17 -25.81
CA ILE A 137 8.60 19.51 -25.51
C ILE A 137 7.88 20.58 -26.38
N ASP A 138 7.69 20.31 -27.67
CA ASP A 138 7.01 21.22 -28.59
C ASP A 138 5.52 21.44 -28.23
N ARG A 139 4.90 20.45 -27.55
CA ARG A 139 3.55 20.58 -26.98
C ARG A 139 3.52 21.28 -25.62
N ASN A 140 4.66 21.76 -25.12
CA ASN A 140 4.81 22.32 -23.78
C ASN A 140 4.37 21.37 -22.66
N GLU A 141 4.64 20.08 -22.84
CA GLU A 141 4.30 19.03 -21.87
C GLU A 141 5.58 18.55 -21.15
N PHE A 142 5.42 18.17 -19.90
CA PHE A 142 6.42 17.48 -19.10
C PHE A 142 5.87 16.14 -18.67
N VAL A 143 6.56 15.07 -19.00
CA VAL A 143 6.15 13.70 -18.66
C VAL A 143 7.14 13.07 -17.67
N ALA A 144 6.61 12.54 -16.58
CA ALA A 144 7.35 11.75 -15.63
C ALA A 144 6.62 10.46 -15.30
N ASP A 145 7.28 9.32 -15.49
CA ASP A 145 6.74 8.00 -15.17
C ASP A 145 7.27 7.54 -13.82
N ILE A 146 6.35 7.21 -12.91
CA ILE A 146 6.68 6.78 -11.56
C ILE A 146 6.17 5.37 -11.36
N PHE A 147 7.10 4.42 -11.38
CA PHE A 147 6.82 3.00 -11.15
C PHE A 147 6.97 2.70 -9.67
N VAL A 148 5.93 2.11 -9.07
CA VAL A 148 5.90 1.78 -7.65
C VAL A 148 5.48 0.34 -7.45
N LYS A 149 6.25 -0.41 -6.67
CA LYS A 149 5.93 -1.78 -6.25
C LYS A 149 5.42 -1.77 -4.80
N PRO A 150 4.09 -1.78 -4.59
CA PRO A 150 3.53 -1.70 -3.24
C PRO A 150 3.73 -3.00 -2.45
N ASN A 151 3.90 -2.88 -1.14
CA ASN A 151 3.86 -4.02 -0.24
C ASN A 151 2.41 -4.49 -0.03
N ARG A 152 2.22 -5.81 -0.05
CA ARG A 152 0.91 -6.42 0.15
C ARG A 152 0.71 -6.84 1.60
N SER A 153 -0.53 -6.73 2.09
CA SER A 153 -0.94 -7.27 3.39
C SER A 153 -0.99 -8.79 3.37
N ILE A 154 -0.72 -9.40 4.53
CA ILE A 154 -0.86 -10.85 4.73
C ILE A 154 -2.34 -11.14 5.03
N ASN A 155 -2.96 -12.04 4.26
CA ASN A 155 -4.36 -12.42 4.42
C ASN A 155 -4.51 -13.86 4.93
N PHE A 156 -3.51 -14.71 4.68
CA PHE A 156 -3.52 -16.11 5.10
C PHE A 156 -2.21 -16.43 5.80
N ILE A 157 -2.31 -17.10 6.92
CA ILE A 157 -1.16 -17.61 7.69
C ILE A 157 -1.33 -19.11 7.78
N SER A 158 -0.38 -19.86 7.18
CA SER A 158 -0.30 -21.31 7.33
C SER A 158 0.77 -21.62 8.37
N LEU A 159 0.39 -22.34 9.40
CA LEU A 159 1.28 -22.78 10.48
C LEU A 159 1.42 -24.31 10.39
N ASN A 160 2.63 -24.78 10.12
CA ASN A 160 2.93 -26.20 10.08
C ASN A 160 3.64 -26.58 11.39
N PHE A 161 3.01 -27.43 12.19
CA PHE A 161 3.61 -27.99 13.40
C PHE A 161 4.08 -29.40 13.10
N ILE A 162 5.39 -29.62 13.15
CA ILE A 162 6.00 -30.93 12.90
C ILE A 162 6.54 -31.44 14.24
N ALA A 163 5.97 -32.53 14.73
CA ALA A 163 6.50 -33.22 15.91
C ALA A 163 7.68 -34.12 15.50
N THR A 164 8.86 -33.84 16.03
CA THR A 164 10.07 -34.63 15.79
C THR A 164 10.30 -35.57 16.93
N ARG A 165 10.95 -36.72 16.66
CA ARG A 165 11.39 -37.66 17.71
C ARG A 165 12.58 -37.07 18.48
N THR A 166 12.68 -37.44 19.74
CA THR A 166 13.83 -37.05 20.57
C THR A 166 15.12 -37.58 19.94
N GLY A 167 16.11 -36.72 19.72
CA GLY A 167 17.41 -37.07 19.13
C GLY A 167 17.59 -36.79 17.64
N VAL A 168 16.55 -36.28 16.93
CA VAL A 168 16.68 -35.84 15.54
C VAL A 168 17.08 -34.36 15.50
N ALA A 169 18.12 -34.01 14.75
CA ALA A 169 18.53 -32.64 14.55
C ALA A 169 17.48 -31.89 13.66
N PHE A 170 17.11 -30.67 14.03
CA PHE A 170 16.10 -29.87 13.26
C PHE A 170 16.51 -29.61 11.82
N THR A 171 17.78 -29.69 11.48
CA THR A 171 18.31 -29.56 10.12
C THR A 171 17.89 -30.68 9.18
N GLU A 172 17.45 -31.83 9.68
CA GLU A 172 17.04 -33.01 8.89
C GLU A 172 15.53 -33.03 8.61
N VAL A 173 14.75 -32.12 9.20
CA VAL A 173 13.29 -32.09 9.09
C VAL A 173 12.81 -31.12 8.00
N GLY A 174 13.69 -30.35 7.41
CA GLY A 174 13.39 -29.29 6.41
C GLY A 174 13.74 -29.62 4.97
N GLY A 175 14.00 -30.90 4.64
CA GLY A 175 14.29 -31.37 3.28
C GLY A 175 13.06 -31.83 2.52
#